data_c338a14c65c8e37e369298b01d8ba117
#
_entry.id   c338a14c65c8e37e369298b01d8ba117
#
_cell.length_a   1.000
_cell.length_b   1.000
_cell.length_c   1.000
_cell.angle_alpha   90.00
_cell.angle_beta   90.00
_cell.angle_gamma   90.00
#
_symmetry.space_group_name_H-M   'P 1'
#
loop_
_entity.id
_entity.type
_entity.pdbx_description
1 polymer ?
#
loop_
_entity_poly.entity_id
_entity_poly.type
_entity_poly.pdbx_seq_one_letter_code
_entity_poly.pdbx_strand_id
1 'polypeptide(L)'
;MKKRVRAAAAILAMALCTTAGAYAASNNQTISALLNRDITITYNGQPQTFQDVNGNAVYPITYNGSTYLPVRGVSDLLGVAVNWDQASNTVRLGSDSQQPTYLVTRPNSGGTRYSWIISDTDQLKFSGDSGIQEFQNGVAYQLWNDTASSGMPSQLLFDVAGYQQLTFQFACQRAAVIKIYDQDGKVLSSSDYTGGIVTKTIKLNGAAKISLEADAAQYGGEKVSAFFYEPTLS
;
A
#
# COMPACT_ATOMS: atom_id res chain seq x y z
N MET A 1 31.50 -17.69 -63.28
CA MET A 1 31.93 -16.50 -62.53
C MET A 1 30.71 -15.71 -61.98
N LYS A 2 29.61 -15.50 -62.70
CA LYS A 2 28.44 -14.70 -62.25
C LYS A 2 27.69 -15.23 -61.00
N LYS A 3 27.70 -16.53 -60.73
CA LYS A 3 27.05 -17.10 -59.51
C LYS A 3 27.85 -16.90 -58.21
N ARG A 4 29.18 -16.87 -58.28
CA ARG A 4 30.05 -16.67 -57.12
C ARG A 4 30.07 -15.21 -56.65
N VAL A 5 29.92 -14.25 -57.56
CA VAL A 5 29.85 -12.82 -57.24
C VAL A 5 28.54 -12.46 -56.55
N ARG A 6 27.41 -13.11 -56.93
CA ARG A 6 26.12 -12.93 -56.28
C ARG A 6 26.07 -13.47 -54.85
N ALA A 7 26.76 -14.56 -54.56
CA ALA A 7 26.88 -15.11 -53.21
C ALA A 7 27.72 -14.25 -52.31
N ALA A 8 28.81 -13.69 -52.79
CA ALA A 8 29.68 -12.77 -52.02
C ALA A 8 28.96 -11.45 -51.70
N ALA A 9 28.17 -10.90 -52.63
CA ALA A 9 27.38 -9.71 -52.40
C ALA A 9 26.27 -9.92 -51.37
N ALA A 10 25.65 -11.09 -51.33
CA ALA A 10 24.60 -11.44 -50.34
C ALA A 10 25.18 -11.61 -48.93
N ILE A 11 26.39 -12.16 -48.79
CA ILE A 11 27.07 -12.31 -47.51
C ILE A 11 27.52 -10.94 -46.97
N LEU A 12 27.98 -10.05 -47.85
CA LEU A 12 28.39 -8.69 -47.47
C LEU A 12 27.17 -7.83 -47.03
N ALA A 13 26.01 -8.00 -47.69
CA ALA A 13 24.81 -7.31 -47.31
C ALA A 13 24.25 -7.81 -45.94
N MET A 14 24.38 -9.11 -45.66
CA MET A 14 23.97 -9.67 -44.36
C MET A 14 24.89 -9.25 -43.21
N ALA A 15 26.22 -9.04 -43.49
CA ALA A 15 27.15 -8.56 -42.48
C ALA A 15 26.95 -7.07 -42.13
N LEU A 16 26.37 -6.27 -43.02
CA LEU A 16 26.03 -4.87 -42.72
C LEU A 16 24.73 -4.69 -41.93
N CYS A 17 23.84 -5.67 -41.96
CA CYS A 17 22.56 -5.59 -41.19
C CYS A 17 22.70 -5.98 -39.70
N THR A 18 23.81 -6.54 -39.26
CA THR A 18 24.01 -6.96 -37.87
C THR A 18 24.62 -5.90 -36.96
N THR A 19 24.98 -4.74 -37.50
CA THR A 19 25.59 -3.63 -36.71
C THR A 19 24.65 -2.47 -36.41
N ALA A 20 23.35 -2.55 -36.77
CA ALA A 20 22.36 -1.69 -36.25
C ALA A 20 21.86 -2.24 -34.87
N GLY A 21 22.81 -2.50 -33.97
CA GLY A 21 22.51 -2.61 -32.56
C GLY A 21 21.83 -1.32 -32.14
N ALA A 22 20.59 -1.40 -31.70
CA ALA A 22 19.89 -0.30 -31.11
C ALA A 22 20.75 0.23 -29.94
N TYR A 23 21.50 1.29 -30.20
CA TYR A 23 22.00 2.15 -29.14
C TYR A 23 20.71 2.73 -28.50
N ALA A 24 20.18 2.07 -27.46
CA ALA A 24 19.27 2.72 -26.55
C ALA A 24 20.01 3.98 -26.09
N ALA A 25 19.61 5.13 -26.59
CA ALA A 25 20.20 6.40 -26.20
C ALA A 25 20.00 6.51 -24.68
N SER A 26 21.06 6.23 -23.93
CA SER A 26 21.06 6.47 -22.49
C SER A 26 20.94 7.98 -22.31
N ASN A 27 19.86 8.43 -21.64
CA ASN A 27 19.71 9.84 -21.25
C ASN A 27 20.74 10.28 -20.18
N ASN A 28 21.78 9.48 -19.95
CA ASN A 28 22.81 9.74 -18.96
C ASN A 28 23.78 10.79 -19.46
N GLN A 29 24.03 11.79 -18.65
CA GLN A 29 25.03 12.81 -18.87
C GLN A 29 26.17 12.67 -17.85
N THR A 30 27.42 12.66 -18.31
CA THR A 30 28.57 12.73 -17.41
C THR A 30 28.75 14.16 -16.93
N ILE A 31 28.87 14.32 -15.61
CA ILE A 31 29.14 15.61 -14.96
C ILE A 31 30.41 15.52 -14.14
N SER A 32 31.07 16.66 -13.93
CA SER A 32 32.14 16.83 -12.94
C SER A 32 31.58 17.50 -11.71
N ALA A 33 31.68 16.85 -10.55
CA ALA A 33 31.21 17.35 -9.28
C ALA A 33 32.30 17.22 -8.21
N LEU A 34 32.22 18.03 -7.15
CA LEU A 34 33.16 17.99 -6.03
C LEU A 34 32.57 17.14 -4.91
N LEU A 35 33.28 16.10 -4.48
CA LEU A 35 33.01 15.42 -3.21
C LEU A 35 33.49 16.34 -2.09
N ASN A 36 32.53 16.93 -1.36
CA ASN A 36 32.80 17.96 -0.38
C ASN A 36 32.77 17.42 1.04
N ARG A 37 33.95 17.32 1.66
CA ARG A 37 34.11 16.81 3.03
C ARG A 37 34.01 17.89 4.10
N ASP A 38 33.98 19.16 3.69
CA ASP A 38 33.95 20.31 4.62
C ASP A 38 32.51 20.70 4.96
N ILE A 39 31.51 20.15 4.27
CA ILE A 39 30.11 20.40 4.55
C ILE A 39 29.65 19.53 5.74
N THR A 40 29.27 20.18 6.81
CA THR A 40 28.64 19.52 7.95
C THR A 40 27.12 19.52 7.78
N ILE A 41 26.50 18.36 7.89
CA ILE A 41 25.04 18.21 7.92
C ILE A 41 24.60 18.12 9.38
N THR A 42 23.60 18.89 9.76
CA THR A 42 23.02 18.83 11.12
C THR A 42 21.54 18.50 11.05
N TYR A 43 21.07 17.69 12.00
CA TYR A 43 19.66 17.42 12.21
C TYR A 43 19.31 17.69 13.69
N ASN A 44 18.32 18.53 13.92
CA ASN A 44 17.95 19.00 15.27
C ASN A 44 19.17 19.56 16.04
N GLY A 45 20.08 20.27 15.34
CA GLY A 45 21.29 20.85 15.91
C GLY A 45 22.45 19.87 16.14
N GLN A 46 22.27 18.57 15.85
CA GLN A 46 23.31 17.55 16.02
C GLN A 46 23.97 17.21 14.68
N PRO A 47 25.33 17.22 14.58
CA PRO A 47 26.04 16.80 13.40
C PRO A 47 25.72 15.34 13.03
N GLN A 48 25.56 15.08 11.74
CA GLN A 48 25.25 13.78 11.18
C GLN A 48 26.33 13.30 10.23
N THR A 49 26.60 12.01 10.23
CA THR A 49 27.46 11.32 9.28
C THR A 49 26.68 10.24 8.56
N PHE A 50 26.87 10.13 7.25
CA PHE A 50 26.20 9.13 6.43
C PHE A 50 27.14 7.99 6.06
N GLN A 51 26.60 6.79 5.93
CA GLN A 51 27.34 5.60 5.48
C GLN A 51 26.60 4.92 4.34
N ASP A 52 27.37 4.22 3.50
CA ASP A 52 26.80 3.33 2.49
C ASP A 52 26.41 1.97 3.12
N VAL A 53 25.88 1.05 2.31
CA VAL A 53 25.47 -0.30 2.75
C VAL A 53 26.66 -1.17 3.25
N ASN A 54 27.89 -0.76 2.97
CA ASN A 54 29.10 -1.44 3.40
C ASN A 54 29.76 -0.77 4.63
N GLY A 55 29.15 0.31 5.16
CA GLY A 55 29.65 1.06 6.30
C GLY A 55 30.70 2.12 5.95
N ASN A 56 30.96 2.40 4.66
CA ASN A 56 31.89 3.45 4.26
C ASN A 56 31.26 4.83 4.39
N ALA A 57 32.04 5.82 4.82
CA ALA A 57 31.54 7.19 4.94
C ALA A 57 31.15 7.77 3.55
N VAL A 58 29.98 8.38 3.49
CA VAL A 58 29.46 9.07 2.30
C VAL A 58 29.36 10.56 2.59
N TYR A 59 29.86 11.35 1.66
CA TYR A 59 29.94 12.80 1.79
C TYR A 59 29.02 13.50 0.79
N PRO A 60 28.59 14.75 1.09
CA PRO A 60 27.87 15.58 0.15
C PRO A 60 28.64 15.81 -1.15
N ILE A 61 27.91 16.00 -2.24
CA ILE A 61 28.46 16.39 -3.54
C ILE A 61 27.99 17.81 -3.85
N THR A 62 28.93 18.68 -4.29
CA THR A 62 28.60 20.02 -4.78
C THR A 62 28.70 20.05 -6.29
N TYR A 63 27.64 20.47 -6.96
CA TYR A 63 27.56 20.63 -8.40
C TYR A 63 26.71 21.86 -8.73
N ASN A 64 27.21 22.72 -9.61
CA ASN A 64 26.57 23.97 -10.05
C ASN A 64 26.00 24.82 -8.89
N GLY A 65 26.74 24.94 -7.80
CA GLY A 65 26.31 25.71 -6.62
C GLY A 65 25.28 25.04 -5.73
N SER A 66 24.83 23.82 -6.07
CA SER A 66 23.90 23.03 -5.27
C SER A 66 24.60 21.92 -4.52
N THR A 67 24.15 21.63 -3.31
CA THR A 67 24.63 20.51 -2.50
C THR A 67 23.68 19.34 -2.61
N TYR A 68 24.17 18.18 -3.02
CA TYR A 68 23.45 16.94 -3.15
C TYR A 68 23.80 16.02 -1.98
N LEU A 69 22.80 15.45 -1.35
CA LEU A 69 22.96 14.54 -0.21
C LEU A 69 22.62 13.10 -0.60
N PRO A 70 23.25 12.10 0.05
CA PRO A 70 22.90 10.70 -0.19
C PRO A 70 21.47 10.44 0.31
N VAL A 71 20.56 10.19 -0.63
CA VAL A 71 19.13 10.05 -0.34
C VAL A 71 18.83 8.99 0.73
N ARG A 72 19.53 7.84 0.70
CA ARG A 72 19.35 6.78 1.71
C ARG A 72 19.73 7.27 3.09
N GLY A 73 20.89 7.90 3.27
CA GLY A 73 21.33 8.40 4.56
C GLY A 73 20.39 9.46 5.13
N VAL A 74 19.87 10.35 4.28
CA VAL A 74 18.87 11.35 4.70
C VAL A 74 17.54 10.68 5.06
N SER A 75 17.10 9.69 4.28
CA SER A 75 15.87 8.96 4.53
C SER A 75 15.92 8.19 5.86
N ASP A 76 17.04 7.51 6.14
CA ASP A 76 17.24 6.79 7.39
C ASP A 76 17.21 7.76 8.59
N LEU A 77 17.84 8.93 8.46
CA LEU A 77 17.83 9.98 9.49
C LEU A 77 16.43 10.51 9.78
N LEU A 78 15.58 10.59 8.76
CA LEU A 78 14.20 11.10 8.87
C LEU A 78 13.17 10.00 9.16
N GLY A 79 13.59 8.73 9.23
CA GLY A 79 12.70 7.59 9.41
C GLY A 79 11.80 7.33 8.18
N VAL A 80 12.25 7.75 7.00
CA VAL A 80 11.53 7.59 5.74
C VAL A 80 12.08 6.38 4.98
N ALA A 81 11.23 5.44 4.59
CA ALA A 81 11.65 4.30 3.78
C ALA A 81 12.19 4.76 2.41
N VAL A 82 13.26 4.13 1.91
CA VAL A 82 13.77 4.36 0.56
C VAL A 82 14.01 3.04 -0.15
N ASN A 83 13.41 2.89 -1.33
CA ASN A 83 13.54 1.72 -2.19
C ASN A 83 14.01 2.13 -3.58
N TRP A 84 14.79 1.23 -4.21
CA TRP A 84 15.19 1.34 -5.60
C TRP A 84 14.45 0.30 -6.43
N ASP A 85 13.66 0.76 -7.38
CA ASP A 85 13.02 -0.08 -8.37
C ASP A 85 13.83 -0.10 -9.65
N GLN A 86 14.55 -1.20 -9.87
CA GLN A 86 15.41 -1.37 -11.04
C GLN A 86 14.61 -1.50 -12.35
N ALA A 87 13.40 -2.08 -12.30
CA ALA A 87 12.58 -2.30 -13.48
C ALA A 87 12.06 -0.98 -14.07
N SER A 88 11.67 -0.05 -13.22
CA SER A 88 11.18 1.28 -13.61
C SER A 88 12.25 2.38 -13.50
N ASN A 89 13.47 2.05 -13.08
CA ASN A 89 14.57 3.01 -12.85
C ASN A 89 14.15 4.14 -11.90
N THR A 90 13.46 3.79 -10.78
CA THR A 90 12.81 4.76 -9.89
C THR A 90 13.32 4.64 -8.46
N VAL A 91 13.70 5.77 -7.86
CA VAL A 91 13.89 5.90 -6.41
C VAL A 91 12.53 6.23 -5.78
N ARG A 92 12.07 5.39 -4.87
CA ARG A 92 10.83 5.59 -4.12
C ARG A 92 11.13 6.02 -2.70
N LEU A 93 10.53 7.13 -2.27
CA LEU A 93 10.66 7.67 -0.91
C LEU A 93 9.33 7.54 -0.20
N GLY A 94 9.39 7.16 1.07
CA GLY A 94 8.20 6.89 1.88
C GLY A 94 7.73 5.45 1.77
N SER A 95 6.62 5.14 2.42
CA SER A 95 5.90 3.90 2.18
C SER A 95 5.49 3.88 0.72
N ASP A 96 5.69 2.76 0.06
CA ASP A 96 5.34 2.58 -1.34
C ASP A 96 3.83 2.83 -1.50
N SER A 97 3.48 4.07 -1.86
CA SER A 97 2.08 4.50 -2.02
C SER A 97 1.38 3.79 -3.20
N GLN A 98 2.08 2.86 -3.84
CA GLN A 98 1.53 1.99 -4.89
C GLN A 98 1.04 0.63 -4.36
N GLN A 99 1.47 0.22 -3.15
CA GLN A 99 0.84 -0.91 -2.49
C GLN A 99 -0.07 -0.36 -1.38
N PRO A 100 -1.36 -0.57 -1.48
CA PRO A 100 -2.28 -0.15 -0.42
C PRO A 100 -1.86 -0.82 0.90
N THR A 101 -1.80 -0.04 1.98
CA THR A 101 -1.64 -0.62 3.30
C THR A 101 -2.96 -1.25 3.71
N TYR A 102 -3.02 -2.57 3.69
CA TYR A 102 -4.24 -3.27 4.11
C TYR A 102 -4.41 -3.21 5.62
N LEU A 103 -5.62 -2.87 6.07
CA LEU A 103 -5.98 -2.83 7.50
C LEU A 103 -5.69 -4.17 8.19
N VAL A 104 -5.92 -5.29 7.49
CA VAL A 104 -5.71 -6.65 8.01
C VAL A 104 -4.26 -6.97 8.36
N THR A 105 -3.30 -6.21 7.82
CA THR A 105 -1.87 -6.37 8.14
C THR A 105 -1.43 -5.51 9.33
N ARG A 106 -2.31 -4.65 9.84
CA ARG A 106 -2.00 -3.78 10.97
C ARG A 106 -2.09 -4.53 12.31
N PRO A 107 -1.34 -4.10 13.32
CA PRO A 107 -1.53 -4.60 14.67
C PRO A 107 -3.00 -4.47 15.08
N ASN A 108 -3.52 -5.51 15.70
CA ASN A 108 -4.90 -5.54 16.17
C ASN A 108 -4.98 -6.10 17.59
N SER A 109 -6.06 -5.77 18.27
CA SER A 109 -6.33 -6.19 19.64
C SER A 109 -7.83 -6.28 19.87
N GLY A 110 -8.23 -7.00 20.92
CA GLY A 110 -9.63 -7.16 21.27
C GLY A 110 -10.16 -8.55 20.99
N GLY A 111 -11.45 -8.73 21.20
CA GLY A 111 -12.11 -10.02 21.04
C GLY A 111 -12.49 -10.30 19.59
N THR A 112 -12.44 -11.57 19.25
CA THR A 112 -12.73 -12.06 17.89
C THR A 112 -14.07 -12.80 17.81
N ARG A 113 -14.95 -12.63 18.80
CA ARG A 113 -16.22 -13.40 18.87
C ARG A 113 -17.16 -13.07 17.73
N TYR A 114 -17.22 -11.79 17.33
CA TYR A 114 -18.14 -11.30 16.31
C TYR A 114 -17.43 -10.70 15.10
N SER A 115 -16.11 -10.46 15.19
CA SER A 115 -15.32 -9.99 14.06
C SER A 115 -14.01 -10.76 13.98
N TRP A 116 -13.55 -11.06 12.77
CA TRP A 116 -12.31 -11.77 12.51
C TRP A 116 -11.71 -11.35 11.18
N ILE A 117 -10.38 -11.47 11.07
CA ILE A 117 -9.70 -11.37 9.78
C ILE A 117 -10.01 -12.66 9.00
N ILE A 118 -10.45 -12.51 7.76
CA ILE A 118 -10.86 -13.64 6.92
C ILE A 118 -9.63 -14.47 6.57
N SER A 119 -9.64 -15.74 6.94
CA SER A 119 -8.62 -16.75 6.56
C SER A 119 -9.16 -17.81 5.60
N ASP A 120 -10.47 -17.93 5.50
CA ASP A 120 -11.16 -18.85 4.61
C ASP A 120 -11.38 -18.18 3.25
N THR A 121 -10.80 -18.75 2.20
CA THR A 121 -10.88 -18.20 0.84
C THR A 121 -12.29 -18.19 0.26
N ASP A 122 -13.18 -19.04 0.74
CA ASP A 122 -14.59 -19.02 0.29
C ASP A 122 -15.35 -17.80 0.85
N GLN A 123 -14.94 -17.27 1.99
CA GLN A 123 -15.45 -16.00 2.52
C GLN A 123 -14.91 -14.77 1.79
N LEU A 124 -13.85 -14.92 1.00
CA LEU A 124 -13.31 -13.88 0.11
C LEU A 124 -14.01 -13.85 -1.26
N LYS A 125 -15.11 -14.57 -1.43
CA LYS A 125 -15.93 -14.57 -2.62
C LYS A 125 -17.33 -14.06 -2.30
N PHE A 126 -17.79 -13.12 -3.07
CA PHE A 126 -19.16 -12.62 -2.95
C PHE A 126 -19.91 -12.78 -4.27
N SER A 127 -21.04 -13.47 -4.21
CA SER A 127 -21.94 -13.65 -5.36
C SER A 127 -22.99 -12.53 -5.35
N GLY A 128 -22.89 -11.62 -6.31
CA GLY A 128 -23.86 -10.55 -6.55
C GLY A 128 -24.51 -10.67 -7.93
N ASP A 129 -25.33 -9.70 -8.30
CA ASP A 129 -26.03 -9.64 -9.58
C ASP A 129 -25.07 -9.62 -10.79
N SER A 130 -23.86 -9.15 -10.60
CA SER A 130 -22.80 -9.09 -11.64
C SER A 130 -21.93 -10.34 -11.70
N GLY A 131 -22.23 -11.40 -10.94
CA GLY A 131 -21.48 -12.63 -10.84
C GLY A 131 -20.67 -12.73 -9.54
N ILE A 132 -19.70 -13.65 -9.50
CA ILE A 132 -18.83 -13.86 -8.35
C ILE A 132 -17.64 -12.89 -8.45
N GLN A 133 -17.45 -12.10 -7.41
CA GLN A 133 -16.24 -11.29 -7.21
C GLN A 133 -15.36 -11.95 -6.16
N GLU A 134 -14.04 -11.99 -6.42
CA GLU A 134 -13.04 -12.55 -5.52
C GLU A 134 -12.15 -11.43 -4.97
N PHE A 135 -11.80 -11.53 -3.69
CA PHE A 135 -11.00 -10.56 -2.96
C PHE A 135 -9.77 -11.24 -2.35
N GLN A 136 -8.73 -10.48 -2.05
CA GLN A 136 -7.48 -11.02 -1.52
C GLN A 136 -7.47 -11.08 0.01
N ASN A 137 -8.18 -10.17 0.66
CA ASN A 137 -8.25 -10.10 2.12
C ASN A 137 -9.52 -9.38 2.57
N GLY A 138 -9.80 -9.46 3.87
CA GLY A 138 -10.96 -8.78 4.43
C GLY A 138 -11.13 -9.03 5.92
N VAL A 139 -12.10 -8.32 6.48
CA VAL A 139 -12.61 -8.50 7.84
C VAL A 139 -14.07 -8.91 7.74
N ALA A 140 -14.40 -10.00 8.41
CA ALA A 140 -15.79 -10.43 8.55
C ALA A 140 -16.35 -9.97 9.89
N TYR A 141 -17.62 -9.62 9.88
CA TYR A 141 -18.39 -9.28 11.06
C TYR A 141 -19.71 -10.10 11.10
N GLN A 142 -19.93 -10.83 12.20
CA GLN A 142 -21.16 -11.58 12.38
C GLN A 142 -22.22 -10.69 13.00
N LEU A 143 -23.26 -10.42 12.23
CA LEU A 143 -24.46 -9.75 12.71
C LEU A 143 -25.20 -10.65 13.70
N TRP A 144 -25.46 -10.15 14.88
CA TRP A 144 -26.19 -10.88 15.93
C TRP A 144 -27.39 -10.06 16.39
N ASN A 145 -28.52 -10.69 16.40
CA ASN A 145 -29.76 -10.10 16.95
C ASN A 145 -29.94 -10.53 18.40
N ASP A 146 -29.06 -10.06 19.29
CA ASP A 146 -29.30 -10.22 20.73
C ASP A 146 -29.52 -8.83 21.33
N THR A 147 -30.80 -8.49 21.49
CA THR A 147 -31.26 -7.30 22.22
C THR A 147 -30.97 -7.36 23.73
N ALA A 148 -30.39 -8.46 24.20
CA ALA A 148 -30.22 -8.74 25.63
C ALA A 148 -28.79 -8.47 26.16
N SER A 149 -27.77 -8.26 25.32
CA SER A 149 -26.43 -8.00 25.83
C SER A 149 -26.14 -6.49 25.88
N SER A 150 -26.31 -5.93 27.04
CA SER A 150 -25.91 -4.56 27.43
C SER A 150 -24.38 -4.38 27.58
N GLY A 151 -23.57 -5.17 26.89
CA GLY A 151 -22.14 -5.03 26.85
C GLY A 151 -21.66 -4.87 25.41
N MET A 152 -20.78 -3.90 25.14
CA MET A 152 -20.13 -3.81 23.84
C MET A 152 -19.58 -5.17 23.45
N PRO A 153 -19.93 -5.72 22.28
CA PRO A 153 -19.27 -6.92 21.79
C PRO A 153 -17.76 -6.65 21.80
N SER A 154 -16.99 -7.66 22.13
CA SER A 154 -15.55 -7.58 22.08
C SER A 154 -15.14 -7.28 20.64
N GLN A 155 -14.80 -6.02 20.39
CA GLN A 155 -14.50 -5.50 19.07
C GLN A 155 -13.06 -5.81 18.70
N LEU A 156 -12.84 -6.16 17.45
CA LEU A 156 -11.51 -6.24 16.89
C LEU A 156 -11.06 -4.80 16.54
N LEU A 157 -10.10 -4.30 17.29
CA LEU A 157 -9.55 -2.96 17.12
C LEU A 157 -8.25 -3.02 16.32
N PHE A 158 -8.17 -2.28 15.23
CA PHE A 158 -7.00 -2.15 14.37
C PHE A 158 -6.27 -0.83 14.63
N ASP A 159 -4.94 -0.90 14.68
CA ASP A 159 -4.09 0.29 14.77
C ASP A 159 -4.08 1.03 13.42
N VAL A 160 -4.50 2.29 13.45
CA VAL A 160 -4.56 3.16 12.27
C VAL A 160 -3.86 4.50 12.51
N ALA A 161 -3.05 4.59 13.56
CA ALA A 161 -2.31 5.82 13.86
C ALA A 161 -1.47 6.28 12.67
N GLY A 162 -1.58 7.56 12.32
CA GLY A 162 -0.85 8.18 11.21
C GLY A 162 -1.56 8.13 9.85
N TYR A 163 -2.63 7.37 9.71
CA TYR A 163 -3.43 7.34 8.48
C TYR A 163 -4.59 8.34 8.54
N GLN A 164 -5.01 8.82 7.36
CA GLN A 164 -6.07 9.83 7.23
C GLN A 164 -7.40 9.24 6.79
N GLN A 165 -7.34 8.16 6.00
CA GLN A 165 -8.54 7.58 5.39
C GLN A 165 -8.49 6.04 5.43
N LEU A 166 -9.67 5.46 5.49
CA LEU A 166 -9.91 4.02 5.27
C LEU A 166 -10.84 3.88 4.08
N THR A 167 -10.44 3.09 3.10
CA THR A 167 -11.28 2.68 1.96
C THR A 167 -11.50 1.18 2.02
N PHE A 168 -12.72 0.72 1.80
CA PHE A 168 -13.08 -0.69 1.78
C PHE A 168 -14.27 -0.95 0.85
N GLN A 169 -14.41 -2.20 0.42
CA GLN A 169 -15.61 -2.70 -0.23
C GLN A 169 -16.44 -3.46 0.81
N PHE A 170 -17.71 -3.15 0.87
CA PHE A 170 -18.61 -3.79 1.82
C PHE A 170 -19.67 -4.61 1.10
N ALA A 171 -19.94 -5.79 1.63
CA ALA A 171 -21.01 -6.65 1.18
C ALA A 171 -21.66 -7.37 2.36
N CYS A 172 -22.96 -7.56 2.28
CA CYS A 172 -23.76 -8.33 3.22
C CYS A 172 -24.92 -8.96 2.47
N GLN A 173 -25.38 -10.12 2.93
CA GLN A 173 -26.54 -10.79 2.31
C GLN A 173 -27.86 -10.06 2.54
N ARG A 174 -27.87 -9.06 3.43
CA ARG A 174 -29.09 -8.30 3.80
C ARG A 174 -28.76 -6.82 3.98
N ALA A 175 -29.79 -5.99 4.01
CA ALA A 175 -29.67 -4.59 4.37
C ALA A 175 -29.09 -4.44 5.78
N ALA A 176 -28.18 -3.51 5.94
CA ALA A 176 -27.44 -3.28 7.18
C ALA A 176 -27.08 -1.80 7.34
N VAL A 177 -26.65 -1.41 8.52
CA VAL A 177 -26.01 -0.11 8.78
C VAL A 177 -24.54 -0.37 9.05
N ILE A 178 -23.68 0.16 8.20
CA ILE A 178 -22.23 0.08 8.36
C ILE A 178 -21.80 1.13 9.38
N LYS A 179 -21.07 0.73 10.41
CA LYS A 179 -20.57 1.62 11.46
C LYS A 179 -19.08 1.43 11.66
N ILE A 180 -18.37 2.54 11.77
CA ILE A 180 -16.94 2.57 12.09
C ILE A 180 -16.78 3.39 13.35
N TYR A 181 -16.12 2.82 14.35
CA TYR A 181 -15.88 3.47 15.64
C TYR A 181 -14.39 3.70 15.86
N ASP A 182 -14.04 4.73 16.61
CA ASP A 182 -12.71 4.90 17.15
C ASP A 182 -12.49 4.09 18.44
N GLN A 183 -11.30 4.21 19.02
CA GLN A 183 -10.91 3.52 20.26
C GLN A 183 -11.77 3.88 21.48
N ASP A 184 -12.46 5.02 21.46
CA ASP A 184 -13.28 5.55 22.55
C ASP A 184 -14.78 5.22 22.36
N GLY A 185 -15.08 4.46 21.28
CA GLY A 185 -16.45 4.08 20.93
C GLY A 185 -17.25 5.21 20.25
N LYS A 186 -16.57 6.26 19.79
CA LYS A 186 -17.20 7.34 19.02
C LYS A 186 -17.38 6.90 17.57
N VAL A 187 -18.57 7.13 17.02
CA VAL A 187 -18.85 6.85 15.61
C VAL A 187 -18.07 7.80 14.70
N LEU A 188 -17.17 7.27 13.88
CA LEU A 188 -16.47 7.99 12.82
C LEU A 188 -17.31 8.05 11.54
N SER A 189 -18.05 6.98 11.25
CA SER A 189 -18.92 6.88 10.09
C SER A 189 -20.09 5.96 10.38
N SER A 190 -21.26 6.34 9.87
CA SER A 190 -22.47 5.49 9.84
C SER A 190 -23.15 5.66 8.49
N SER A 191 -23.47 4.56 7.80
CA SER A 191 -24.13 4.62 6.49
C SER A 191 -24.96 3.39 6.23
N ASP A 192 -26.12 3.59 5.59
CA ASP A 192 -27.00 2.51 5.19
C ASP A 192 -26.41 1.70 4.04
N TYR A 193 -26.72 0.41 4.07
CA TYR A 193 -26.41 -0.55 3.02
C TYR A 193 -27.68 -1.31 2.64
N THR A 194 -27.94 -1.37 1.34
CA THR A 194 -29.19 -1.97 0.82
C THR A 194 -28.96 -3.16 -0.10
N GLY A 195 -27.71 -3.44 -0.47
CA GLY A 195 -27.35 -4.61 -1.30
C GLY A 195 -26.17 -4.37 -2.24
N GLY A 196 -25.70 -5.44 -2.85
CA GLY A 196 -24.57 -5.45 -3.77
C GLY A 196 -23.20 -5.29 -3.09
N ILE A 197 -22.18 -4.94 -3.86
CA ILE A 197 -20.87 -4.54 -3.33
C ILE A 197 -20.78 -3.03 -3.41
N VAL A 198 -20.52 -2.36 -2.29
CA VAL A 198 -20.39 -0.91 -2.21
C VAL A 198 -19.01 -0.51 -1.75
N THR A 199 -18.38 0.43 -2.44
CA THR A 199 -17.11 1.02 -2.00
C THR A 199 -17.38 2.21 -1.10
N LYS A 200 -16.70 2.26 0.04
CA LYS A 200 -16.76 3.37 1.00
C LYS A 200 -15.36 3.88 1.30
N THR A 201 -15.23 5.20 1.39
CA THR A 201 -14.04 5.88 1.89
C THR A 201 -14.45 6.78 3.05
N ILE A 202 -13.81 6.61 4.18
CA ILE A 202 -14.09 7.38 5.40
C ILE A 202 -12.83 8.10 5.90
N LYS A 203 -13.03 9.23 6.57
CA LYS A 203 -11.95 9.96 7.26
C LYS A 203 -11.76 9.39 8.65
N LEU A 204 -10.51 9.15 9.02
CA LEU A 204 -10.15 8.63 10.34
C LEU A 204 -10.05 9.69 11.42
N ASN A 205 -9.98 10.97 11.04
CA ASN A 205 -10.00 12.13 11.94
C ASN A 205 -9.00 12.04 13.11
N GLY A 206 -7.83 11.43 12.88
CA GLY A 206 -6.79 11.25 13.89
C GLY A 206 -7.03 10.11 14.88
N ALA A 207 -7.96 9.19 14.61
CA ALA A 207 -8.12 8.00 15.41
C ALA A 207 -6.83 7.18 15.49
N ALA A 208 -6.49 6.68 16.68
CA ALA A 208 -5.36 5.78 16.85
C ALA A 208 -5.72 4.33 16.53
N LYS A 209 -6.96 3.96 16.84
CA LYS A 209 -7.52 2.62 16.51
C LYS A 209 -8.95 2.75 16.02
N ILE A 210 -9.38 1.77 15.23
CA ILE A 210 -10.77 1.67 14.76
C ILE A 210 -11.31 0.25 14.89
N SER A 211 -12.65 0.15 14.99
CA SER A 211 -13.38 -1.10 14.75
C SER A 211 -14.35 -0.95 13.60
N LEU A 212 -14.58 -2.06 12.91
CA LEU A 212 -15.52 -2.20 11.80
C LEU A 212 -16.71 -3.01 12.28
N GLU A 213 -17.92 -2.46 12.14
CA GLU A 213 -19.16 -3.10 12.55
C GLU A 213 -20.25 -2.95 11.49
N ALA A 214 -21.21 -3.84 11.56
CA ALA A 214 -22.44 -3.72 10.80
C ALA A 214 -23.63 -4.11 11.68
N ASP A 215 -24.64 -3.27 11.70
CA ASP A 215 -25.94 -3.57 12.33
C ASP A 215 -26.96 -3.87 11.26
N ALA A 216 -27.83 -4.82 11.55
CA ALA A 216 -28.97 -5.06 10.68
C ALA A 216 -30.26 -5.05 11.50
N ALA A 217 -31.26 -4.38 10.98
CA ALA A 217 -32.58 -4.34 11.59
C ALA A 217 -33.30 -5.68 11.43
N GLN A 218 -33.68 -6.28 12.54
CA GLN A 218 -34.57 -7.44 12.69
C GLN A 218 -34.15 -8.72 11.92
N TYR A 219 -33.55 -9.65 12.65
CA TYR A 219 -33.27 -11.01 12.17
C TYR A 219 -34.07 -12.04 12.96
N GLY A 220 -34.69 -12.98 12.26
CA GLY A 220 -35.35 -14.14 12.83
C GLY A 220 -34.38 -15.24 13.29
N GLY A 221 -33.31 -14.90 14.02
CA GLY A 221 -32.40 -15.90 14.62
C GLY A 221 -31.35 -16.51 13.70
N GLU A 222 -31.28 -16.13 12.40
CA GLU A 222 -30.22 -16.59 11.50
C GLU A 222 -28.95 -15.80 11.68
N LYS A 223 -27.79 -16.49 11.60
CA LYS A 223 -26.49 -15.87 11.59
C LYS A 223 -26.19 -15.30 10.21
N VAL A 224 -25.97 -14.01 10.12
CA VAL A 224 -25.61 -13.34 8.87
C VAL A 224 -24.25 -12.68 9.06
N SER A 225 -23.35 -12.85 8.08
CA SER A 225 -22.05 -12.20 8.07
C SER A 225 -22.06 -11.01 7.14
N ALA A 226 -21.44 -9.94 7.59
CA ALA A 226 -21.05 -8.79 6.79
C ALA A 226 -19.55 -8.85 6.52
N PHE A 227 -19.14 -8.38 5.37
CA PHE A 227 -17.77 -8.46 4.91
C PHE A 227 -17.24 -7.09 4.52
N PHE A 228 -16.07 -6.74 5.04
CA PHE A 228 -15.29 -5.58 4.67
C PHE A 228 -14.09 -6.08 3.86
N TYR A 229 -14.18 -6.04 2.55
CA TYR A 229 -13.16 -6.53 1.64
C TYR A 229 -12.14 -5.46 1.30
N GLU A 230 -10.88 -5.89 1.20
CA GLU A 230 -9.73 -5.05 0.82
C GLU A 230 -9.67 -3.71 1.55
N PRO A 231 -9.81 -3.71 2.89
CA PRO A 231 -9.77 -2.47 3.65
C PRO A 231 -8.35 -1.88 3.62
N THR A 232 -8.20 -0.71 2.99
CA THR A 232 -6.93 -0.03 2.73
C THR A 232 -6.85 1.30 3.46
N LEU A 233 -5.66 1.62 3.94
CA LEU A 233 -5.33 2.86 4.65
C LEU A 233 -4.48 3.79 3.76
N SER A 234 -4.76 5.09 3.81
CA SER A 234 -4.02 6.13 3.11
C SER A 234 -3.85 7.40 3.95
#